data_d529e8dcced06b488f61a7cdde1eedfb
#
_entry.id   d529e8dcced06b488f61a7cdde1eedfb
#
_cell.length_a   1.000
_cell.length_b   1.000
_cell.length_c   1.000
_cell.angle_alpha   90.00
_cell.angle_beta   90.00
_cell.angle_gamma   90.00
#
_symmetry.space_group_name_H-M   'P 1'
#
loop_
_entity.id
_entity.type
_entity.pdbx_description
1 polymer ?
#
loop_
_entity_poly.entity_id
_entity_poly.type
_entity_poly.pdbx_seq_one_letter_code
_entity_poly.pdbx_strand_id
1 'polypeptide(L)'
;MKKFDNFVISAFIFLLLCQCTTTGQKCQSISQYGITWEFDRPVQYGQFINGDWWVVGPVTIVKITPAPGAVEVVNDSIRVNHWGDTSLKPDNSMRNGSMIVSGAGRRHGYDSRQGSYDKKLSITLPLKFDPGTSLVSTISNNELPVDNFCKPILWESEYKSQIVLKTAAVLTCLKEAPPKDAFRPPYAGADKPVFRAKDIRWDLLPKLKQVGEAPSWELMERFFQRPWLDHLISWENQELVPNENQPNYGREYSRLVSLASVMLSLDVPRQQKEKLCIGLIQLGIDLYGVAMNGGNWNEGGGHSSGRKWPILFAGLMLNKDQFFKLPETVFFQEDAQTYYGQGWFGQTVLWQMIQHHGWRTPYEEKMPQTWEQWDRTSESYRICCTGNSWVGTALVARYMKAIKIWGHDAYFDYVDRWMREDDPYKDARALGNRTRPSGEANTFDPFVTAMWKAHRQSAPEQPLSGVRKKWVVKDRRHAWEPN
;
A
#
# COMPACT_ATOMS: atom_id res chain seq x y z
N MET A 1 55.08 33.39 15.16
CA MET A 1 54.40 32.16 15.58
C MET A 1 53.29 32.55 16.56
N LYS A 2 52.04 32.64 16.09
CA LYS A 2 50.85 32.84 16.98
C LYS A 2 49.89 31.73 16.61
N LYS A 3 49.55 30.88 17.61
CA LYS A 3 48.57 29.82 17.52
C LYS A 3 47.18 30.46 17.50
N PHE A 4 46.35 30.09 16.54
CA PHE A 4 44.91 30.34 16.58
C PHE A 4 44.21 29.08 17.14
N ASP A 5 43.58 29.25 18.30
CA ASP A 5 42.73 28.25 18.89
C ASP A 5 41.34 28.33 18.23
N ASN A 6 40.95 27.25 17.56
CA ASN A 6 39.60 27.08 17.03
C ASN A 6 38.68 26.60 18.15
N PHE A 7 37.80 27.46 18.60
CA PHE A 7 36.67 27.11 19.47
C PHE A 7 35.56 26.53 18.59
N VAL A 8 35.39 25.21 18.63
CA VAL A 8 34.22 24.53 18.05
C VAL A 8 33.13 24.54 19.10
N ILE A 9 32.12 25.39 18.91
CA ILE A 9 30.90 25.38 19.72
C ILE A 9 30.03 24.24 19.18
N SER A 10 30.05 23.11 19.89
CA SER A 10 29.14 21.98 19.64
C SER A 10 27.80 22.31 20.28
N ALA A 11 26.83 22.68 19.46
CA ALA A 11 25.45 22.85 19.91
C ALA A 11 24.83 21.47 20.14
N PHE A 12 24.81 21.01 21.37
CA PHE A 12 24.03 19.86 21.80
C PHE A 12 22.55 20.24 21.79
N ILE A 13 21.86 19.83 20.71
CA ILE A 13 20.39 19.82 20.72
C ILE A 13 19.97 18.63 21.58
N PHE A 14 19.51 18.94 22.79
CA PHE A 14 18.86 17.97 23.67
C PHE A 14 17.52 17.55 23.01
N LEU A 15 17.54 16.47 22.23
CA LEU A 15 16.32 15.72 21.95
C LEU A 15 15.91 15.07 23.27
N LEU A 16 14.92 15.66 23.94
CA LEU A 16 14.18 14.98 24.99
C LEU A 16 13.39 13.84 24.37
N LEU A 17 14.03 12.67 24.21
CA LEU A 17 13.37 11.40 24.01
C LEU A 17 12.65 11.07 25.33
N CYS A 18 11.38 11.45 25.42
CA CYS A 18 10.51 11.00 26.49
C CYS A 18 10.21 9.51 26.27
N GLN A 19 11.12 8.63 26.68
CA GLN A 19 10.84 7.18 26.82
C GLN A 19 10.11 7.00 28.15
N CYS A 20 8.78 7.03 28.10
CA CYS A 20 7.98 6.71 29.27
C CYS A 20 6.83 5.80 28.91
N THR A 21 6.97 4.55 29.26
CA THR A 21 5.94 3.50 29.17
C THR A 21 5.24 3.35 30.52
N THR A 22 4.31 4.26 30.88
CA THR A 22 3.42 4.07 32.03
C THR A 22 2.02 4.56 31.73
N THR A 23 1.04 3.66 31.93
CA THR A 23 -0.39 3.97 31.95
C THR A 23 -0.66 5.03 33.01
N GLY A 24 -1.09 6.23 32.61
CA GLY A 24 -1.44 7.31 33.52
C GLY A 24 -0.67 8.62 33.32
N GLN A 25 0.31 8.68 32.45
CA GLN A 25 1.00 9.92 32.12
C GLN A 25 0.08 10.89 31.37
N LYS A 26 0.26 12.19 31.64
CA LYS A 26 -0.45 13.27 30.95
C LYS A 26 0.55 14.21 30.28
N CYS A 27 0.20 14.68 29.08
CA CYS A 27 0.95 15.70 28.35
C CYS A 27 0.01 16.71 27.73
N GLN A 28 0.52 17.89 27.40
CA GLN A 28 -0.24 18.91 26.69
C GLN A 28 0.09 18.96 25.20
N SER A 29 1.06 18.19 24.75
CA SER A 29 1.39 18.04 23.34
C SER A 29 1.94 16.65 23.02
N ILE A 30 1.68 16.17 21.80
CA ILE A 30 2.19 14.91 21.27
C ILE A 30 2.77 15.20 19.89
N SER A 31 3.93 14.60 19.60
CA SER A 31 4.59 14.78 18.30
C SER A 31 4.88 13.43 17.65
N GLN A 32 4.65 13.36 16.32
CA GLN A 32 4.98 12.20 15.50
C GLN A 32 5.31 12.62 14.05
N TYR A 33 6.39 12.14 13.50
CA TYR A 33 6.81 12.40 12.11
C TYR A 33 6.84 13.90 11.72
N GLY A 34 7.22 14.77 12.67
CA GLY A 34 7.25 16.22 12.46
C GLY A 34 5.90 16.92 12.65
N ILE A 35 4.85 16.19 12.95
CA ILE A 35 3.52 16.74 13.27
C ILE A 35 3.37 16.80 14.78
N THR A 36 2.92 17.95 15.32
CA THR A 36 2.64 18.12 16.75
C THR A 36 1.20 18.54 16.95
N TRP A 37 0.48 17.86 17.84
CA TRP A 37 -0.86 18.20 18.31
C TRP A 37 -0.76 18.78 19.71
N GLU A 38 -1.29 19.98 19.93
CA GLU A 38 -1.34 20.66 21.24
C GLU A 38 -2.78 20.67 21.74
N PHE A 39 -2.95 20.39 23.04
CA PHE A 39 -4.26 20.26 23.70
C PHE A 39 -4.52 21.45 24.63
N ASP A 40 -5.82 21.78 24.86
CA ASP A 40 -6.26 22.81 25.79
C ASP A 40 -5.85 22.54 27.25
N ARG A 41 -5.61 21.28 27.58
CA ARG A 41 -5.20 20.80 28.92
C ARG A 41 -4.34 19.53 28.79
N PRO A 42 -3.63 19.14 29.88
CA PRO A 42 -2.94 17.86 29.89
C PRO A 42 -3.88 16.69 29.74
N VAL A 43 -3.61 15.81 28.76
CA VAL A 43 -4.41 14.64 28.38
C VAL A 43 -3.67 13.35 28.73
N GLN A 44 -4.42 12.29 29.06
CA GLN A 44 -3.85 10.95 29.19
C GLN A 44 -3.55 10.40 27.80
N TYR A 45 -2.36 9.82 27.62
CA TYR A 45 -1.85 9.38 26.32
C TYR A 45 -0.98 8.15 26.40
N GLY A 46 -0.68 7.56 25.24
CA GLY A 46 0.30 6.50 25.07
C GLY A 46 0.44 6.09 23.61
N GLN A 47 1.17 5.01 23.37
CA GLN A 47 1.42 4.49 22.03
C GLN A 47 0.81 3.11 21.85
N PHE A 48 0.36 2.85 20.62
CA PHE A 48 0.06 1.52 20.11
C PHE A 48 1.35 0.77 19.77
N ILE A 49 1.23 -0.54 19.56
CA ILE A 49 2.40 -1.38 19.25
C ILE A 49 3.12 -0.99 17.95
N ASN A 50 2.41 -0.38 17.01
CA ASN A 50 2.96 0.14 15.76
C ASN A 50 3.61 1.55 15.91
N GLY A 51 3.60 2.13 17.12
CA GLY A 51 4.20 3.43 17.43
C GLY A 51 3.28 4.64 17.25
N ASP A 52 2.07 4.48 16.71
CA ASP A 52 1.10 5.57 16.62
C ASP A 52 0.53 5.94 18.00
N TRP A 53 0.05 7.19 18.13
CA TRP A 53 -0.38 7.73 19.41
C TRP A 53 -1.90 7.63 19.62
N TRP A 54 -2.27 7.47 20.88
CA TRP A 54 -3.65 7.59 21.34
C TRP A 54 -3.74 8.58 22.51
N VAL A 55 -4.93 9.17 22.65
CA VAL A 55 -5.35 9.97 23.82
C VAL A 55 -6.65 9.44 24.36
N VAL A 56 -6.88 9.64 25.67
CA VAL A 56 -8.18 9.37 26.29
C VAL A 56 -9.01 10.64 26.26
N GLY A 57 -10.13 10.58 25.56
CA GLY A 57 -11.02 11.72 25.32
C GLY A 57 -12.32 11.73 26.17
N PRO A 58 -13.15 12.76 25.96
CA PRO A 58 -12.99 13.82 24.94
C PRO A 58 -11.90 14.83 25.29
N VAL A 59 -11.21 15.33 24.25
CA VAL A 59 -10.15 16.35 24.36
C VAL A 59 -10.35 17.45 23.31
N THR A 60 -9.72 18.60 23.50
CA THR A 60 -9.73 19.68 22.51
C THR A 60 -8.32 19.87 21.98
N ILE A 61 -8.14 19.73 20.65
CA ILE A 61 -6.90 20.07 19.96
C ILE A 61 -6.99 21.56 19.61
N VAL A 62 -6.06 22.35 20.16
CA VAL A 62 -6.06 23.81 19.99
C VAL A 62 -5.07 24.27 18.91
N LYS A 63 -4.06 23.45 18.63
CA LYS A 63 -3.05 23.76 17.61
C LYS A 63 -2.46 22.50 17.00
N ILE A 64 -2.11 22.58 15.72
CA ILE A 64 -1.34 21.55 14.99
C ILE A 64 -0.14 22.26 14.35
N THR A 65 1.02 21.64 14.44
CA THR A 65 2.26 22.13 13.82
C THR A 65 2.85 21.04 12.92
N PRO A 66 3.19 21.33 11.64
CA PRO A 66 2.98 22.62 10.96
C PRO A 66 1.50 22.97 10.85
N ALA A 67 1.22 24.27 10.86
CA ALA A 67 -0.17 24.75 10.88
C ALA A 67 -0.90 24.37 9.58
N PRO A 68 -2.12 23.78 9.66
CA PRO A 68 -2.96 23.62 8.49
C PRO A 68 -3.46 24.98 8.00
N GLY A 69 -3.48 25.17 6.70
CA GLY A 69 -3.97 26.40 6.06
C GLY A 69 -3.09 26.89 4.91
N ALA A 70 -3.37 28.10 4.45
CA ALA A 70 -2.59 28.73 3.38
C ALA A 70 -1.14 28.97 3.86
N VAL A 71 -0.19 28.63 3.03
CA VAL A 71 1.21 29.00 3.19
C VAL A 71 1.64 29.87 2.02
N GLU A 72 2.58 30.78 2.26
CA GLU A 72 3.22 31.52 1.18
C GLU A 72 4.02 30.51 0.32
N VAL A 73 3.64 30.36 -0.94
CA VAL A 73 4.25 29.41 -1.85
C VAL A 73 5.48 30.07 -2.46
N VAL A 74 6.63 29.59 -2.07
CA VAL A 74 7.92 30.05 -2.64
C VAL A 74 8.12 29.53 -4.06
N ASN A 75 7.40 28.51 -4.49
CA ASN A 75 7.55 27.90 -5.83
C ASN A 75 6.22 27.40 -6.40
N ASP A 76 5.69 28.10 -7.38
CA ASP A 76 4.46 27.76 -8.11
C ASP A 76 4.59 26.51 -9.02
N SER A 77 5.76 25.90 -9.10
CA SER A 77 6.02 24.80 -10.02
C SER A 77 5.53 23.42 -9.53
N ILE A 78 5.08 23.31 -8.27
CA ILE A 78 4.47 22.08 -7.76
C ILE A 78 3.02 21.99 -8.24
N ARG A 79 2.84 21.50 -9.45
CA ARG A 79 1.54 21.25 -10.05
C ARG A 79 1.19 19.77 -9.90
N VAL A 80 -0.03 19.55 -9.45
CA VAL A 80 -0.50 18.20 -9.13
C VAL A 80 -1.41 17.68 -10.21
N ASN A 81 -0.84 17.49 -11.38
CA ASN A 81 -1.49 16.69 -12.40
C ASN A 81 -0.41 16.06 -13.26
N HIS A 82 -0.21 14.75 -13.16
CA HIS A 82 0.81 14.06 -13.93
C HIS A 82 0.52 14.02 -15.44
N TRP A 83 -0.70 14.34 -15.86
CA TRP A 83 -1.07 14.49 -17.27
C TRP A 83 -0.71 15.86 -17.86
N GLY A 84 -0.07 16.70 -17.08
CA GLY A 84 0.37 18.01 -17.56
C GLY A 84 -0.77 19.02 -17.79
N ASP A 85 -1.93 18.82 -17.17
CA ASP A 85 -3.01 19.77 -17.23
C ASP A 85 -2.61 21.05 -16.50
N THR A 86 -2.26 22.06 -17.28
CA THR A 86 -1.86 23.38 -16.78
C THR A 86 -3.06 24.30 -16.49
N SER A 87 -4.29 23.83 -16.70
CA SER A 87 -5.51 24.61 -16.52
C SER A 87 -5.90 24.74 -15.02
N LEU A 88 -5.45 23.84 -14.17
CA LEU A 88 -5.65 23.95 -12.73
C LEU A 88 -4.65 24.95 -12.16
N LYS A 89 -5.13 26.14 -11.82
CA LYS A 89 -4.35 27.08 -11.02
C LYS A 89 -4.14 26.46 -9.63
N PRO A 90 -2.91 26.45 -9.08
CA PRO A 90 -2.68 25.97 -7.73
C PRO A 90 -3.56 26.76 -6.76
N ASP A 91 -4.44 26.05 -6.07
CA ASP A 91 -5.16 26.63 -4.93
C ASP A 91 -4.24 26.54 -3.72
N ASN A 92 -3.89 27.69 -3.15
CA ASN A 92 -3.01 27.80 -1.98
C ASN A 92 -3.79 27.89 -0.66
N SER A 93 -5.09 27.58 -0.67
CA SER A 93 -5.94 27.72 0.50
C SER A 93 -5.64 26.70 1.60
N MET A 94 -5.08 25.53 1.28
CA MET A 94 -4.76 24.50 2.25
C MET A 94 -3.45 23.79 1.96
N ARG A 95 -2.61 23.74 2.99
CA ARG A 95 -1.41 22.90 3.14
C ARG A 95 -1.44 22.27 4.52
N ASN A 96 -0.70 21.20 4.71
CA ASN A 96 -0.59 20.50 6.01
C ASN A 96 -1.97 20.18 6.61
N GLY A 97 -2.95 19.88 5.77
CA GLY A 97 -4.32 19.67 6.21
C GLY A 97 -4.45 18.44 7.11
N SER A 98 -5.53 18.43 7.86
CA SER A 98 -5.90 17.31 8.73
C SER A 98 -7.38 16.99 8.52
N MET A 99 -7.75 15.69 8.60
CA MET A 99 -9.15 15.29 8.52
C MET A 99 -9.45 14.07 9.39
N ILE A 100 -10.69 13.95 9.83
CA ILE A 100 -11.25 12.72 10.41
C ILE A 100 -11.82 11.92 9.24
N VAL A 101 -11.25 10.75 8.98
CA VAL A 101 -11.64 9.88 7.86
C VAL A 101 -12.84 9.04 8.28
N SER A 102 -14.05 9.52 8.00
CA SER A 102 -15.29 8.80 8.31
C SER A 102 -15.54 7.59 7.40
N GLY A 103 -14.94 7.57 6.20
CA GLY A 103 -15.05 6.48 5.23
C GLY A 103 -14.21 6.76 3.99
N ALA A 104 -14.21 5.81 3.07
CA ALA A 104 -13.59 5.97 1.77
C ALA A 104 -14.46 6.88 0.88
N GLY A 105 -13.83 7.65 -0.01
CA GLY A 105 -14.52 8.59 -0.87
C GLY A 105 -13.64 9.14 -1.97
N ARG A 106 -14.20 10.03 -2.80
CA ARG A 106 -13.48 10.64 -3.92
C ARG A 106 -12.79 11.96 -3.56
N ARG A 107 -12.86 12.39 -2.29
CA ARG A 107 -12.38 13.71 -1.86
C ARG A 107 -11.62 13.61 -0.54
N HIS A 108 -10.72 14.57 -0.35
CA HIS A 108 -9.89 14.69 0.85
C HIS A 108 -9.76 16.15 1.32
N GLY A 109 -9.27 16.35 2.57
CA GLY A 109 -9.09 17.66 3.18
C GLY A 109 -7.61 18.02 3.46
N TYR A 110 -6.62 17.45 2.76
CA TYR A 110 -5.21 17.59 3.13
C TYR A 110 -4.48 18.72 2.41
N ASP A 111 -4.56 18.77 1.08
CA ASP A 111 -3.79 19.71 0.26
C ASP A 111 -4.60 20.17 -0.95
N SER A 112 -4.81 21.48 -1.06
CA SER A 112 -5.70 22.04 -2.08
C SER A 112 -5.09 22.08 -3.49
N ARG A 113 -3.84 21.68 -3.65
CA ARG A 113 -3.23 21.53 -4.98
C ARG A 113 -3.73 20.30 -5.72
N GLN A 114 -4.25 19.32 -5.00
CA GLN A 114 -4.75 18.08 -5.59
C GLN A 114 -6.24 18.23 -5.94
N GLY A 115 -6.64 17.80 -7.15
CA GLY A 115 -7.97 18.06 -7.72
C GLY A 115 -9.16 17.48 -6.95
N SER A 116 -8.94 16.49 -6.11
CA SER A 116 -9.97 15.89 -5.25
C SER A 116 -10.13 16.60 -3.89
N TYR A 117 -9.48 17.75 -3.69
CA TYR A 117 -9.59 18.50 -2.44
C TYR A 117 -11.01 19.04 -2.20
N ASP A 118 -11.47 18.90 -0.96
CA ASP A 118 -12.73 19.50 -0.47
C ASP A 118 -12.48 20.18 0.89
N LYS A 119 -12.59 21.50 0.92
CA LYS A 119 -12.40 22.30 2.12
C LYS A 119 -13.27 21.86 3.31
N LYS A 120 -14.45 21.29 3.05
CA LYS A 120 -15.38 20.82 4.09
C LYS A 120 -14.85 19.61 4.87
N LEU A 121 -13.88 18.88 4.29
CA LEU A 121 -13.25 17.73 4.93
C LEU A 121 -12.03 18.11 5.76
N SER A 122 -11.44 19.31 5.55
CA SER A 122 -10.38 19.82 6.42
C SER A 122 -10.96 20.21 7.76
N ILE A 123 -10.28 19.81 8.85
CA ILE A 123 -10.68 20.23 10.20
C ILE A 123 -10.42 21.73 10.39
N THR A 124 -11.16 22.33 11.32
CA THR A 124 -10.91 23.68 11.85
C THR A 124 -10.51 23.58 13.32
N LEU A 125 -9.62 24.47 13.75
CA LEU A 125 -9.19 24.54 15.15
C LEU A 125 -9.91 25.68 15.87
N PRO A 126 -10.22 25.54 17.18
CA PRO A 126 -10.02 24.35 17.99
C PRO A 126 -10.94 23.19 17.59
N LEU A 127 -10.41 21.96 17.62
CA LEU A 127 -11.14 20.73 17.26
C LEU A 127 -11.56 19.99 18.55
N LYS A 128 -12.86 19.80 18.74
CA LYS A 128 -13.36 18.84 19.71
C LYS A 128 -13.10 17.44 19.19
N PHE A 129 -12.24 16.68 19.86
CA PHE A 129 -11.79 15.38 19.45
C PHE A 129 -12.39 14.31 20.36
N ASP A 130 -13.44 13.68 19.87
CA ASP A 130 -14.27 12.75 20.64
C ASP A 130 -13.76 11.29 20.54
N PRO A 131 -13.98 10.47 21.59
CA PRO A 131 -13.65 9.04 21.55
C PRO A 131 -14.29 8.31 20.37
N GLY A 132 -13.56 7.36 19.79
CA GLY A 132 -13.98 6.59 18.62
C GLY A 132 -13.59 7.27 17.29
N THR A 133 -12.75 8.32 17.33
CA THR A 133 -12.27 9.00 16.13
C THR A 133 -10.76 8.89 15.96
N SER A 134 -10.31 8.95 14.72
CA SER A 134 -8.89 9.07 14.37
C SER A 134 -8.71 10.31 13.49
N LEU A 135 -7.75 11.14 13.86
CA LEU A 135 -7.33 12.31 13.11
C LEU A 135 -6.09 11.97 12.30
N VAL A 136 -6.20 12.06 10.99
CA VAL A 136 -5.06 11.98 10.08
C VAL A 136 -4.58 13.39 9.81
N SER A 137 -3.32 13.67 10.16
CA SER A 137 -2.66 14.95 9.89
C SER A 137 -1.49 14.75 8.94
N THR A 138 -1.24 15.72 8.08
CA THR A 138 -0.23 15.63 7.03
C THR A 138 0.75 16.80 7.05
N ILE A 139 1.91 16.59 6.44
CA ILE A 139 2.83 17.65 6.04
C ILE A 139 2.89 17.65 4.52
N SER A 140 2.71 18.81 3.91
CA SER A 140 2.78 19.00 2.48
C SER A 140 4.23 19.09 1.98
N ASN A 141 4.48 18.61 0.76
CA ASN A 141 5.73 18.89 0.05
C ASN A 141 5.67 20.33 -0.51
N ASN A 142 6.66 21.14 -0.18
CA ASN A 142 6.73 22.52 -0.60
C ASN A 142 7.81 22.78 -1.66
N GLU A 143 8.65 21.80 -1.93
CA GLU A 143 9.82 21.95 -2.81
C GLU A 143 9.88 20.82 -3.86
N LEU A 144 10.43 21.13 -5.04
CA LEU A 144 10.80 20.16 -6.07
C LEU A 144 12.32 20.17 -6.28
N PRO A 145 12.92 19.04 -6.65
CA PRO A 145 12.32 17.72 -6.82
C PRO A 145 11.96 17.10 -5.47
N VAL A 146 10.80 16.44 -5.41
CA VAL A 146 10.45 15.64 -4.23
C VAL A 146 11.45 14.49 -4.13
N ASP A 147 12.16 14.41 -3.02
CA ASP A 147 13.02 13.26 -2.76
C ASP A 147 12.14 12.04 -2.49
N ASN A 148 12.09 11.15 -3.48
CA ASN A 148 11.28 9.94 -3.37
C ASN A 148 12.08 8.85 -2.64
N PHE A 149 11.80 8.67 -1.37
CA PHE A 149 12.38 7.61 -0.56
C PHE A 149 12.22 6.21 -1.18
N CYS A 150 11.19 5.98 -1.98
CA CYS A 150 10.93 4.70 -2.63
C CYS A 150 11.90 4.36 -3.78
N LYS A 151 12.66 5.30 -4.31
CA LYS A 151 13.55 5.10 -5.48
C LYS A 151 14.51 3.90 -5.38
N PRO A 152 15.15 3.62 -4.23
CA PRO A 152 16.14 2.54 -4.16
C PRO A 152 15.57 1.13 -4.38
N ILE A 153 14.27 0.93 -4.10
CA ILE A 153 13.61 -0.37 -4.26
C ILE A 153 12.77 -0.40 -5.52
N LEU A 154 12.15 0.73 -5.82
CA LEU A 154 11.19 0.83 -6.89
C LEU A 154 11.92 1.31 -8.13
N TRP A 155 11.62 0.69 -9.25
CA TRP A 155 12.09 1.18 -10.52
C TRP A 155 11.70 2.65 -10.69
N GLU A 156 12.58 3.46 -11.27
CA GLU A 156 12.23 4.82 -11.66
C GLU A 156 10.96 4.76 -12.50
N SER A 157 9.83 5.02 -11.86
CA SER A 157 8.63 5.25 -12.63
C SER A 157 8.90 6.54 -13.40
N GLU A 158 8.74 6.53 -14.69
CA GLU A 158 8.69 7.72 -15.52
C GLU A 158 7.57 8.68 -15.07
N TYR A 159 6.74 8.23 -14.14
CA TYR A 159 5.69 9.01 -13.52
C TYR A 159 6.31 9.99 -12.53
N LYS A 160 6.66 11.13 -13.05
CA LYS A 160 6.95 12.34 -12.28
C LYS A 160 5.65 12.90 -11.66
N SER A 161 4.86 12.04 -11.02
CA SER A 161 3.70 12.53 -10.30
C SER A 161 4.20 13.42 -9.18
N GLN A 162 3.67 14.61 -9.13
CA GLN A 162 4.03 15.58 -8.10
C GLN A 162 3.26 15.21 -6.85
N ILE A 163 3.89 14.43 -5.99
CA ILE A 163 3.31 13.99 -4.72
C ILE A 163 3.20 15.19 -3.81
N VAL A 164 1.97 15.52 -3.43
CA VAL A 164 1.69 16.70 -2.59
C VAL A 164 2.01 16.49 -1.12
N LEU A 165 1.97 15.25 -0.63
CA LEU A 165 2.20 14.95 0.78
C LEU A 165 3.61 14.42 1.02
N LYS A 166 4.30 15.00 2.00
CA LYS A 166 5.59 14.52 2.49
C LYS A 166 5.41 13.37 3.47
N THR A 167 4.59 13.56 4.48
CA THR A 167 4.36 12.60 5.55
C THR A 167 2.94 12.70 6.09
N ALA A 168 2.54 11.67 6.84
CA ALA A 168 1.28 11.64 7.57
C ALA A 168 1.46 10.96 8.93
N ALA A 169 0.61 11.31 9.89
CA ALA A 169 0.51 10.68 11.19
C ALA A 169 -0.96 10.55 11.62
N VAL A 170 -1.24 9.56 12.47
CA VAL A 170 -2.58 9.31 13.00
C VAL A 170 -2.58 9.48 14.51
N LEU A 171 -3.46 10.35 15.01
CA LEU A 171 -3.82 10.42 16.41
C LEU A 171 -5.20 9.79 16.62
N THR A 172 -5.33 8.86 17.56
CA THR A 172 -6.61 8.19 17.86
C THR A 172 -7.13 8.58 19.22
N CYS A 173 -8.39 9.00 19.30
CA CYS A 173 -9.09 9.28 20.55
C CYS A 173 -9.88 8.06 21.00
N LEU A 174 -9.63 7.60 22.22
CA LEU A 174 -10.25 6.43 22.83
C LEU A 174 -11.05 6.81 24.08
N LYS A 175 -11.98 5.97 24.50
CA LYS A 175 -12.73 6.15 25.78
C LYS A 175 -11.85 5.86 26.99
N GLU A 176 -10.91 4.94 26.84
CA GLU A 176 -10.01 4.48 27.88
C GLU A 176 -8.65 4.07 27.28
N ALA A 177 -7.64 3.95 28.12
CA ALA A 177 -6.33 3.49 27.69
C ALA A 177 -6.40 2.04 27.19
N PRO A 178 -5.90 1.77 25.97
CA PRO A 178 -5.91 0.40 25.43
C PRO A 178 -4.82 -0.45 26.12
N PRO A 179 -4.87 -1.77 25.97
CA PRO A 179 -3.77 -2.63 26.38
C PRO A 179 -2.43 -2.24 25.71
N LYS A 180 -1.31 -2.42 26.40
CA LYS A 180 0.03 -2.02 25.92
C LYS A 180 0.44 -2.63 24.59
N ASP A 181 -0.08 -3.80 24.25
CA ASP A 181 0.19 -4.53 23.00
C ASP A 181 -0.94 -4.35 21.96
N ALA A 182 -1.77 -3.32 22.10
CA ALA A 182 -2.81 -3.00 21.14
C ALA A 182 -2.24 -2.46 19.83
N PHE A 183 -2.78 -2.94 18.71
CA PHE A 183 -2.65 -2.28 17.41
C PHE A 183 -3.52 -1.03 17.39
N ARG A 184 -3.12 -0.03 16.61
CA ARG A 184 -3.98 1.11 16.32
C ARG A 184 -5.22 0.61 15.58
N PRO A 185 -6.43 0.99 16.01
CA PRO A 185 -7.64 0.75 15.24
C PRO A 185 -7.55 1.39 13.84
N PRO A 186 -8.35 0.94 12.87
CA PRO A 186 -8.38 1.55 11.55
C PRO A 186 -8.52 3.08 11.63
N TYR A 187 -7.77 3.81 10.82
CA TYR A 187 -7.94 5.27 10.79
C TYR A 187 -9.27 5.69 10.16
N ALA A 188 -9.80 4.90 9.21
CA ALA A 188 -11.09 5.13 8.58
C ALA A 188 -12.26 4.55 9.38
N GLY A 189 -13.41 5.21 9.32
CA GLY A 189 -14.64 4.78 9.99
C GLY A 189 -14.72 5.11 11.47
N ALA A 190 -15.92 4.94 12.04
CA ALA A 190 -16.20 5.18 13.44
C ALA A 190 -15.99 3.95 14.33
N ASP A 191 -16.01 2.75 13.76
CA ASP A 191 -15.70 1.53 14.49
C ASP A 191 -14.19 1.42 14.73
N LYS A 192 -13.81 1.26 16.00
CA LYS A 192 -12.41 1.23 16.45
C LYS A 192 -12.09 -0.08 17.19
N PRO A 193 -12.16 -1.23 16.50
CA PRO A 193 -11.83 -2.51 17.13
C PRO A 193 -10.35 -2.53 17.53
N VAL A 194 -10.08 -3.07 18.72
CA VAL A 194 -8.73 -3.20 19.25
C VAL A 194 -8.24 -4.63 19.04
N PHE A 195 -7.20 -4.79 18.25
CA PHE A 195 -6.48 -6.04 18.06
C PHE A 195 -5.22 -6.06 18.92
N ARG A 196 -4.70 -7.26 19.26
CA ARG A 196 -3.61 -7.44 20.21
C ARG A 196 -2.41 -8.14 19.58
N ALA A 197 -1.19 -7.65 19.84
CA ALA A 197 0.02 -8.29 19.35
C ALA A 197 0.29 -9.67 19.98
N LYS A 198 -0.25 -9.93 21.18
CA LYS A 198 -0.21 -11.27 21.79
C LYS A 198 -0.95 -12.34 20.98
N ASP A 199 -1.91 -11.92 20.15
CA ASP A 199 -2.72 -12.83 19.32
C ASP A 199 -2.01 -13.18 18.00
N ILE A 200 -0.84 -12.60 17.71
CA ILE A 200 -0.10 -12.85 16.46
C ILE A 200 0.33 -14.32 16.38
N ARG A 201 -0.14 -14.98 15.33
CA ARG A 201 0.15 -16.38 15.01
C ARG A 201 1.49 -16.50 14.26
N TRP A 202 2.59 -16.34 15.00
CA TRP A 202 3.96 -16.46 14.46
C TRP A 202 4.25 -17.82 13.83
N ASP A 203 3.54 -18.84 14.28
CA ASP A 203 3.59 -20.21 13.77
C ASP A 203 3.09 -20.37 12.33
N LEU A 204 2.28 -19.43 11.85
CA LEU A 204 1.78 -19.41 10.45
C LEU A 204 2.80 -18.89 9.45
N LEU A 205 3.80 -18.14 9.91
CA LEU A 205 4.82 -17.63 9.00
C LEU A 205 5.68 -18.80 8.48
N PRO A 206 5.86 -18.89 7.16
CA PRO A 206 6.75 -19.89 6.59
C PRO A 206 8.18 -19.74 7.11
N LYS A 207 8.98 -20.78 6.96
CA LYS A 207 10.41 -20.79 7.27
C LYS A 207 11.18 -21.22 6.03
N LEU A 208 11.31 -20.31 5.08
CA LEU A 208 11.96 -20.54 3.81
C LEU A 208 13.44 -20.15 3.88
N LYS A 209 14.30 -21.00 3.35
CA LYS A 209 15.71 -20.66 3.19
C LYS A 209 15.85 -19.50 2.23
N GLN A 210 16.57 -18.47 2.61
CA GLN A 210 16.83 -17.33 1.75
C GLN A 210 17.63 -17.75 0.51
N VAL A 211 17.17 -17.30 -0.66
CA VAL A 211 17.84 -17.39 -1.94
C VAL A 211 17.82 -16.03 -2.60
N GLY A 212 18.99 -15.55 -2.99
CA GLY A 212 19.17 -14.18 -3.49
C GLY A 212 19.36 -13.14 -2.37
N GLU A 213 19.63 -11.92 -2.77
CA GLU A 213 19.89 -10.79 -1.88
C GLU A 213 18.58 -10.09 -1.52
N ALA A 214 18.21 -10.14 -0.25
CA ALA A 214 17.02 -9.44 0.25
C ALA A 214 17.32 -7.95 0.50
N PRO A 215 16.33 -7.06 0.38
CA PRO A 215 16.45 -5.69 0.89
C PRO A 215 16.78 -5.66 2.38
N SER A 216 17.34 -4.54 2.87
CA SER A 216 17.57 -4.42 4.31
C SER A 216 16.24 -4.36 5.09
N TRP A 217 16.26 -4.91 6.32
CA TRP A 217 15.08 -4.91 7.19
C TRP A 217 14.66 -3.50 7.55
N GLU A 218 15.61 -2.64 7.88
CA GLU A 218 15.36 -1.24 8.25
C GLU A 218 14.67 -0.46 7.11
N LEU A 219 15.08 -0.71 5.89
CA LEU A 219 14.46 -0.09 4.71
C LEU A 219 13.01 -0.55 4.55
N MET A 220 12.78 -1.88 4.65
CA MET A 220 11.43 -2.42 4.52
C MET A 220 10.53 -2.02 5.68
N GLU A 221 11.03 -2.02 6.91
CA GLU A 221 10.30 -1.53 8.08
C GLU A 221 9.84 -0.10 7.90
N ARG A 222 10.69 0.77 7.35
CA ARG A 222 10.36 2.18 7.12
C ARG A 222 9.17 2.35 6.18
N PHE A 223 9.01 1.53 5.15
CA PHE A 223 7.85 1.60 4.26
C PHE A 223 6.52 1.34 4.99
N PHE A 224 6.53 0.54 6.04
CA PHE A 224 5.32 0.18 6.79
C PHE A 224 5.20 0.90 8.14
N GLN A 225 6.06 1.85 8.42
CA GLN A 225 6.13 2.53 9.71
C GLN A 225 5.02 3.58 9.91
N ARG A 226 4.60 4.24 8.81
CA ARG A 226 3.60 5.31 8.81
C ARG A 226 2.29 4.84 8.19
N PRO A 227 1.18 5.57 8.40
CA PRO A 227 -0.08 5.22 7.72
C PRO A 227 0.06 5.34 6.21
N TRP A 228 -0.49 4.38 5.50
CA TRP A 228 -0.71 4.46 4.07
C TRP A 228 -2.11 5.01 3.83
N LEU A 229 -2.21 6.16 3.16
CA LEU A 229 -3.48 6.83 2.91
C LEU A 229 -4.09 6.27 1.62
N ASP A 230 -5.01 5.34 1.76
CA ASP A 230 -5.64 4.63 0.62
C ASP A 230 -7.18 4.63 0.71
N HIS A 231 -7.75 5.70 1.30
CA HIS A 231 -9.19 5.88 1.43
C HIS A 231 -9.81 6.69 0.27
N LEU A 232 -9.01 7.14 -0.69
CA LEU A 232 -9.48 7.85 -1.86
C LEU A 232 -9.81 6.84 -2.97
N ILE A 233 -11.10 6.75 -3.34
CA ILE A 233 -11.59 5.82 -4.38
C ILE A 233 -11.46 6.49 -5.74
N SER A 234 -10.26 6.55 -6.28
CA SER A 234 -9.98 7.12 -7.59
C SER A 234 -8.55 6.75 -7.98
N TRP A 235 -8.26 6.75 -9.28
CA TRP A 235 -6.88 6.63 -9.76
C TRP A 235 -5.99 7.80 -9.27
N GLU A 236 -6.58 8.92 -8.90
CA GLU A 236 -5.91 10.09 -8.33
C GLU A 236 -5.34 9.84 -6.92
N ASN A 237 -5.68 8.71 -6.28
CA ASN A 237 -5.13 8.33 -4.98
C ASN A 237 -3.60 8.27 -5.01
N GLN A 238 -3.01 7.93 -6.16
CA GLN A 238 -1.55 7.90 -6.35
C GLN A 238 -0.87 9.27 -6.15
N GLU A 239 -1.62 10.36 -6.24
CA GLU A 239 -1.12 11.72 -6.03
C GLU A 239 -1.24 12.16 -4.56
N LEU A 240 -2.01 11.42 -3.76
CA LEU A 240 -2.27 11.70 -2.36
C LEU A 240 -1.57 10.71 -1.43
N VAL A 241 -0.35 10.39 -1.73
CA VAL A 241 0.45 9.46 -0.92
C VAL A 241 1.49 10.20 -0.08
N PRO A 242 1.72 9.82 1.19
CA PRO A 242 2.85 10.31 1.96
C PRO A 242 4.15 9.73 1.38
N ASN A 243 4.94 10.53 0.66
CA ASN A 243 6.09 10.02 -0.10
C ASN A 243 7.24 9.48 0.74
N GLU A 244 7.26 9.73 2.04
CA GLU A 244 8.29 9.18 2.93
C GLU A 244 8.14 7.67 3.19
N ASN A 245 6.99 7.08 2.91
CA ASN A 245 6.77 5.64 3.11
C ASN A 245 5.88 4.98 2.07
N GLN A 246 4.90 5.68 1.52
CA GLN A 246 3.95 5.09 0.58
C GLN A 246 4.40 5.30 -0.87
N PRO A 247 4.39 4.26 -1.70
CA PRO A 247 4.65 4.39 -3.13
C PRO A 247 3.48 5.08 -3.84
N ASN A 248 3.78 5.77 -4.93
CA ASN A 248 2.82 6.59 -5.66
C ASN A 248 2.01 5.83 -6.74
N TYR A 249 2.23 4.54 -6.92
CA TYR A 249 1.54 3.76 -7.94
C TYR A 249 1.21 2.35 -7.45
N GLY A 250 0.07 1.82 -7.84
CA GLY A 250 -0.41 0.51 -7.35
C GLY A 250 0.53 -0.65 -7.59
N ARG A 251 1.23 -0.69 -8.72
CA ARG A 251 2.28 -1.69 -8.98
C ARG A 251 3.36 -1.65 -7.89
N GLU A 252 3.83 -0.46 -7.54
CA GLU A 252 4.88 -0.29 -6.54
C GLU A 252 4.36 -0.62 -5.13
N TYR A 253 3.09 -0.27 -4.88
CA TYR A 253 2.37 -0.70 -3.69
C TYR A 253 2.38 -2.23 -3.57
N SER A 254 1.95 -2.92 -4.63
CA SER A 254 1.92 -4.38 -4.70
C SER A 254 3.31 -5.01 -4.57
N ARG A 255 4.35 -4.39 -5.16
CA ARG A 255 5.74 -4.85 -5.03
C ARG A 255 6.23 -4.79 -3.58
N LEU A 256 5.98 -3.70 -2.86
CA LEU A 256 6.37 -3.58 -1.45
C LEU A 256 5.67 -4.62 -0.57
N VAL A 257 4.36 -4.83 -0.79
CA VAL A 257 3.59 -5.87 -0.09
C VAL A 257 4.15 -7.26 -0.41
N SER A 258 4.50 -7.51 -1.67
CA SER A 258 5.10 -8.75 -2.13
C SER A 258 6.47 -9.00 -1.48
N LEU A 259 7.36 -8.01 -1.51
CA LEU A 259 8.68 -8.06 -0.87
C LEU A 259 8.59 -8.28 0.64
N ALA A 260 7.76 -7.52 1.34
CA ALA A 260 7.54 -7.67 2.78
C ALA A 260 7.07 -9.08 3.14
N SER A 261 6.13 -9.62 2.35
CA SER A 261 5.61 -10.97 2.57
C SER A 261 6.70 -12.02 2.40
N VAL A 262 7.52 -11.93 1.35
CA VAL A 262 8.63 -12.86 1.12
C VAL A 262 9.67 -12.74 2.23
N MET A 263 10.03 -11.54 2.68
CA MET A 263 10.96 -11.36 3.80
C MET A 263 10.42 -11.95 5.10
N LEU A 264 9.14 -11.76 5.41
CA LEU A 264 8.51 -12.35 6.59
C LEU A 264 8.46 -13.89 6.54
N SER A 265 8.54 -14.48 5.33
CA SER A 265 8.58 -15.92 5.15
C SER A 265 9.96 -16.55 5.33
N LEU A 266 11.02 -15.77 5.50
CA LEU A 266 12.38 -16.28 5.67
C LEU A 266 12.56 -17.01 7.00
N ASP A 267 13.47 -17.99 7.03
CA ASP A 267 13.88 -18.68 8.27
C ASP A 267 14.91 -17.85 9.04
N VAL A 268 14.42 -16.78 9.68
CA VAL A 268 15.21 -15.88 10.53
C VAL A 268 14.52 -15.70 11.89
N PRO A 269 15.23 -15.24 12.93
CA PRO A 269 14.65 -15.03 14.25
C PRO A 269 13.42 -14.10 14.23
N ARG A 270 12.46 -14.38 15.10
CA ARG A 270 11.23 -13.55 15.25
C ARG A 270 11.55 -12.09 15.46
N GLN A 271 12.54 -11.77 16.30
CA GLN A 271 12.92 -10.39 16.63
C GLN A 271 13.27 -9.56 15.38
N GLN A 272 13.88 -10.21 14.38
CA GLN A 272 14.22 -9.56 13.11
C GLN A 272 13.00 -9.26 12.25
N LYS A 273 11.93 -10.06 12.38
CA LYS A 273 10.68 -9.91 11.61
C LYS A 273 9.68 -8.98 12.27
N GLU A 274 9.81 -8.73 13.58
CA GLU A 274 8.72 -8.23 14.43
C GLU A 274 8.18 -6.89 13.95
N LYS A 275 9.04 -5.91 13.71
CA LYS A 275 8.60 -4.58 13.28
C LYS A 275 7.93 -4.60 11.90
N LEU A 276 8.51 -5.30 10.94
CA LEU A 276 7.92 -5.45 9.60
C LEU A 276 6.58 -6.17 9.66
N CYS A 277 6.47 -7.24 10.48
CA CYS A 277 5.22 -7.97 10.67
C CYS A 277 4.13 -7.09 11.28
N ILE A 278 4.47 -6.33 12.33
CA ILE A 278 3.56 -5.36 12.96
C ILE A 278 3.10 -4.31 11.92
N GLY A 279 4.03 -3.78 11.12
CA GLY A 279 3.71 -2.81 10.08
C GLY A 279 2.76 -3.36 9.01
N LEU A 280 3.00 -4.57 8.51
CA LEU A 280 2.13 -5.20 7.50
C LEU A 280 0.75 -5.56 8.07
N ILE A 281 0.67 -6.01 9.33
CA ILE A 281 -0.60 -6.24 10.02
C ILE A 281 -1.36 -4.92 10.19
N GLN A 282 -0.69 -3.83 10.61
CA GLN A 282 -1.31 -2.51 10.76
C GLN A 282 -1.86 -1.99 9.44
N LEU A 283 -1.11 -2.16 8.34
CA LEU A 283 -1.61 -1.85 7.00
C LEU A 283 -2.89 -2.64 6.67
N GLY A 284 -2.91 -3.94 6.98
CA GLY A 284 -4.09 -4.77 6.79
C GLY A 284 -5.29 -4.33 7.63
N ILE A 285 -5.07 -3.87 8.86
CA ILE A 285 -6.11 -3.29 9.73
C ILE A 285 -6.68 -2.01 9.10
N ASP A 286 -5.82 -1.13 8.58
CA ASP A 286 -6.25 0.11 7.94
C ASP A 286 -7.06 -0.14 6.68
N LEU A 287 -6.56 -1.00 5.79
CA LEU A 287 -7.27 -1.37 4.56
C LEU A 287 -8.61 -2.08 4.85
N TYR A 288 -8.66 -2.92 5.89
CA TYR A 288 -9.92 -3.51 6.36
C TYR A 288 -10.91 -2.41 6.76
N GLY A 289 -10.47 -1.41 7.54
CA GLY A 289 -11.32 -0.28 7.91
C GLY A 289 -11.79 0.53 6.70
N VAL A 290 -10.91 0.75 5.72
CA VAL A 290 -11.28 1.40 4.44
C VAL A 290 -12.31 0.57 3.69
N ALA A 291 -12.13 -0.75 3.57
CA ALA A 291 -13.07 -1.68 2.92
C ALA A 291 -14.45 -1.66 3.57
N MET A 292 -14.50 -1.73 4.90
CA MET A 292 -15.76 -1.74 5.67
C MET A 292 -16.52 -0.40 5.60
N ASN A 293 -15.84 0.68 5.17
CA ASN A 293 -16.39 2.02 5.07
C ASN A 293 -16.40 2.55 3.62
N GLY A 294 -16.69 1.68 2.65
CA GLY A 294 -16.92 2.04 1.26
C GLY A 294 -15.70 1.98 0.34
N GLY A 295 -14.57 1.47 0.82
CA GLY A 295 -13.37 1.26 0.00
C GLY A 295 -13.59 0.27 -1.13
N ASN A 296 -12.92 0.51 -2.26
CA ASN A 296 -13.01 -0.31 -3.45
C ASN A 296 -11.75 -0.13 -4.31
N TRP A 297 -11.21 -1.22 -4.85
CA TRP A 297 -9.93 -1.24 -5.55
C TRP A 297 -10.02 -1.93 -6.91
N ASN A 298 -10.99 -1.53 -7.73
CA ASN A 298 -11.20 -2.09 -9.07
C ASN A 298 -10.67 -1.20 -10.22
N GLU A 299 -9.99 -0.12 -9.92
CA GLU A 299 -9.46 0.80 -10.91
C GLU A 299 -8.47 0.13 -11.86
N GLY A 300 -8.43 0.60 -13.11
CA GLY A 300 -7.69 0.00 -14.20
C GLY A 300 -6.17 0.15 -14.14
N GLY A 301 -5.50 -0.50 -15.05
CA GLY A 301 -4.03 -0.53 -15.12
C GLY A 301 -3.42 -1.32 -13.97
N GLY A 302 -2.54 -0.69 -13.21
CA GLY A 302 -1.92 -1.23 -12.00
C GLY A 302 -2.24 -0.42 -10.72
N HIS A 303 -3.20 0.51 -10.78
CA HIS A 303 -3.40 1.50 -9.71
C HIS A 303 -3.83 0.91 -8.37
N SER A 304 -4.70 -0.09 -8.38
CA SER A 304 -5.34 -0.61 -7.18
C SER A 304 -4.83 -1.99 -6.75
N SER A 305 -3.70 -2.42 -7.29
CA SER A 305 -3.13 -3.74 -7.02
C SER A 305 -2.51 -3.84 -5.61
N GLY A 306 -2.57 -5.02 -4.99
CA GLY A 306 -1.86 -5.36 -3.75
C GLY A 306 -2.58 -5.03 -2.45
N ARG A 307 -3.86 -4.64 -2.49
CA ARG A 307 -4.64 -4.29 -1.29
C ARG A 307 -5.28 -5.48 -0.60
N LYS A 308 -5.58 -6.54 -1.33
CA LYS A 308 -6.26 -7.73 -0.77
C LYS A 308 -5.38 -8.46 0.25
N TRP A 309 -4.14 -8.71 -0.13
CA TRP A 309 -3.26 -9.53 0.71
C TRP A 309 -3.03 -8.98 2.12
N PRO A 310 -2.72 -7.69 2.35
CA PRO A 310 -2.54 -7.17 3.71
C PRO A 310 -3.77 -7.40 4.60
N ILE A 311 -5.00 -7.29 4.06
CA ILE A 311 -6.23 -7.57 4.80
C ILE A 311 -6.28 -9.04 5.22
N LEU A 312 -6.07 -9.97 4.27
CA LEU A 312 -6.09 -11.41 4.54
C LEU A 312 -4.93 -11.81 5.47
N PHE A 313 -3.76 -11.24 5.29
CA PHE A 313 -2.60 -11.45 6.15
C PHE A 313 -2.88 -11.04 7.60
N ALA A 314 -3.44 -9.85 7.81
CA ALA A 314 -3.83 -9.41 9.15
C ALA A 314 -4.86 -10.35 9.79
N GLY A 315 -5.87 -10.79 9.03
CA GLY A 315 -6.86 -11.77 9.52
C GLY A 315 -6.25 -13.10 9.93
N LEU A 316 -5.34 -13.64 9.12
CA LEU A 316 -4.61 -14.88 9.42
C LEU A 316 -3.72 -14.71 10.65
N MET A 317 -2.90 -13.67 10.66
CA MET A 317 -1.93 -13.43 11.73
C MET A 317 -2.59 -13.13 13.07
N LEU A 318 -3.71 -12.44 13.09
CA LEU A 318 -4.46 -12.10 14.30
C LEU A 318 -5.52 -13.15 14.67
N ASN A 319 -5.71 -14.18 13.85
CA ASN A 319 -6.75 -15.20 14.02
C ASN A 319 -8.15 -14.57 14.13
N LYS A 320 -8.50 -13.69 13.17
CA LYS A 320 -9.76 -12.94 13.15
C LYS A 320 -10.49 -13.11 11.82
N ASP A 321 -11.52 -13.94 11.81
CA ASP A 321 -12.31 -14.27 10.61
C ASP A 321 -13.06 -13.08 10.01
N GLN A 322 -13.26 -12.01 10.77
CA GLN A 322 -13.94 -10.81 10.29
C GLN A 322 -13.23 -10.17 9.08
N PHE A 323 -11.90 -10.28 8.98
CA PHE A 323 -11.12 -9.78 7.86
C PHE A 323 -11.41 -10.51 6.54
N PHE A 324 -12.02 -11.69 6.60
CA PHE A 324 -12.41 -12.49 5.43
C PHE A 324 -13.87 -12.24 5.01
N LYS A 325 -14.62 -11.44 5.78
CA LYS A 325 -16.04 -11.15 5.57
C LYS A 325 -16.19 -9.69 5.14
N LEU A 326 -15.72 -9.37 3.95
CA LEU A 326 -15.82 -8.04 3.39
C LEU A 326 -17.21 -7.84 2.73
N PRO A 327 -17.69 -6.59 2.61
CA PRO A 327 -18.88 -6.28 1.83
C PRO A 327 -18.76 -6.76 0.38
N GLU A 328 -19.84 -7.24 -0.23
CA GLU A 328 -19.87 -7.69 -1.64
C GLU A 328 -19.53 -6.58 -2.64
N THR A 329 -19.63 -5.32 -2.20
CA THR A 329 -19.26 -4.15 -2.99
C THR A 329 -17.76 -3.91 -3.08
N VAL A 330 -16.95 -4.66 -2.31
CA VAL A 330 -15.49 -4.54 -2.31
C VAL A 330 -14.92 -5.41 -3.41
N PHE A 331 -14.31 -4.78 -4.39
CA PHE A 331 -13.57 -5.44 -5.45
C PHE A 331 -12.07 -5.22 -5.29
N PHE A 332 -11.30 -6.22 -5.69
CA PHE A 332 -9.85 -6.14 -5.76
C PHE A 332 -9.38 -6.27 -7.19
N GLN A 333 -8.48 -5.42 -7.60
CA GLN A 333 -8.01 -5.34 -8.98
C GLN A 333 -7.44 -6.66 -9.46
N GLU A 334 -6.60 -7.32 -8.67
CA GLU A 334 -5.96 -8.58 -9.04
C GLU A 334 -6.98 -9.72 -9.32
N ASP A 335 -8.09 -9.76 -8.58
CA ASP A 335 -9.16 -10.73 -8.83
C ASP A 335 -9.94 -10.37 -10.09
N ALA A 336 -10.25 -9.10 -10.26
CA ALA A 336 -11.02 -8.63 -11.40
C ALA A 336 -10.24 -8.72 -12.73
N GLN A 337 -8.90 -8.68 -12.66
CA GLN A 337 -8.04 -8.76 -13.84
C GLN A 337 -7.66 -10.18 -14.24
N THR A 338 -7.91 -11.20 -13.41
CA THR A 338 -7.58 -12.59 -13.73
C THR A 338 -8.84 -13.44 -13.84
N TYR A 339 -8.91 -14.28 -14.86
CA TYR A 339 -10.09 -15.13 -15.07
C TYR A 339 -9.75 -16.38 -15.87
N TYR A 340 -10.59 -17.41 -15.76
CA TYR A 340 -10.51 -18.57 -16.61
C TYR A 340 -11.23 -18.32 -17.93
N GLY A 341 -10.55 -18.53 -19.03
CA GLY A 341 -11.05 -18.30 -20.37
C GLY A 341 -10.28 -19.12 -21.40
N GLN A 342 -10.52 -18.90 -22.67
CA GLN A 342 -9.80 -19.54 -23.78
C GLN A 342 -8.97 -18.48 -24.51
N GLY A 343 -7.66 -18.43 -24.22
CA GLY A 343 -6.74 -17.52 -24.91
C GLY A 343 -6.47 -17.97 -26.34
N TRP A 344 -6.12 -17.01 -27.20
CA TRP A 344 -5.81 -17.27 -28.59
C TRP A 344 -4.72 -18.34 -28.79
N PHE A 345 -3.71 -18.35 -27.94
CA PHE A 345 -2.65 -19.35 -27.95
C PHE A 345 -2.95 -20.56 -27.04
N GLY A 346 -4.19 -20.72 -26.57
CA GLY A 346 -4.61 -21.83 -25.73
C GLY A 346 -4.40 -21.67 -24.24
N GLN A 347 -4.12 -20.47 -23.78
CA GLN A 347 -4.05 -20.20 -22.34
C GLN A 347 -5.40 -20.43 -21.68
N THR A 348 -5.39 -21.04 -20.48
CA THR A 348 -6.59 -21.39 -19.73
C THR A 348 -6.91 -20.39 -18.63
N VAL A 349 -5.94 -19.61 -18.23
CA VAL A 349 -6.07 -18.49 -17.33
C VAL A 349 -5.56 -17.23 -18.02
N LEU A 350 -6.38 -16.20 -18.02
CA LEU A 350 -6.18 -14.99 -18.80
C LEU A 350 -6.13 -13.77 -17.92
N TRP A 351 -5.58 -12.70 -18.48
CA TRP A 351 -5.59 -11.39 -17.89
C TRP A 351 -6.42 -10.42 -18.73
N GLN A 352 -7.11 -9.50 -18.08
CA GLN A 352 -7.86 -8.44 -18.73
C GLN A 352 -7.59 -7.11 -18.06
N MET A 353 -7.58 -6.03 -18.83
CA MET A 353 -7.57 -4.70 -18.28
C MET A 353 -8.98 -4.31 -17.84
N ILE A 354 -9.08 -3.69 -16.66
CA ILE A 354 -10.28 -3.02 -16.20
C ILE A 354 -10.04 -1.53 -16.40
N GLN A 355 -10.99 -0.84 -17.00
CA GLN A 355 -11.02 0.61 -17.16
C GLN A 355 -11.71 1.28 -15.96
N HIS A 356 -11.46 2.57 -15.77
CA HIS A 356 -12.04 3.38 -14.68
C HIS A 356 -13.56 3.31 -14.55
N HIS A 357 -14.26 2.84 -15.58
CA HIS A 357 -15.72 2.69 -15.59
C HIS A 357 -16.17 1.23 -15.50
N GLY A 358 -15.30 0.32 -15.09
CA GLY A 358 -15.59 -1.11 -15.02
C GLY A 358 -15.58 -1.82 -16.36
N TRP A 359 -15.15 -1.18 -17.44
CA TRP A 359 -15.03 -1.80 -18.73
C TRP A 359 -13.89 -2.82 -18.73
N ARG A 360 -14.15 -3.97 -19.29
CA ARG A 360 -13.19 -5.08 -19.39
C ARG A 360 -12.71 -5.23 -20.81
N THR A 361 -11.42 -5.48 -20.97
CA THR A 361 -10.80 -5.70 -22.27
C THR A 361 -10.15 -7.08 -22.29
N PRO A 362 -10.93 -8.15 -22.64
CA PRO A 362 -10.45 -9.54 -22.70
C PRO A 362 -9.68 -9.79 -24.02
N TYR A 363 -8.59 -9.07 -24.22
CA TYR A 363 -7.86 -9.05 -25.47
C TYR A 363 -7.07 -10.34 -25.76
N GLU A 364 -6.72 -11.12 -24.75
CA GLU A 364 -5.98 -12.38 -24.92
C GLU A 364 -6.82 -13.48 -25.62
N GLU A 365 -8.13 -13.33 -25.70
CA GLU A 365 -9.03 -14.20 -26.46
C GLU A 365 -9.02 -13.91 -27.97
N LYS A 366 -8.49 -12.73 -28.35
CA LYS A 366 -8.45 -12.27 -29.74
C LYS A 366 -7.12 -12.65 -30.41
N MET A 367 -7.18 -12.85 -31.73
CA MET A 367 -5.99 -12.97 -32.57
C MET A 367 -5.15 -11.68 -32.45
N PRO A 368 -3.85 -11.74 -32.06
CA PRO A 368 -3.05 -10.53 -31.81
C PRO A 368 -2.97 -9.56 -32.98
N GLN A 369 -3.04 -10.05 -34.20
CA GLN A 369 -3.05 -9.21 -35.42
C GLN A 369 -4.30 -8.33 -35.54
N THR A 370 -5.38 -8.70 -34.84
CA THR A 370 -6.65 -7.94 -34.82
C THR A 370 -6.74 -6.99 -33.64
N TRP A 371 -5.70 -6.90 -32.81
CA TRP A 371 -5.72 -6.04 -31.64
C TRP A 371 -5.80 -4.56 -32.03
N GLU A 372 -6.80 -3.90 -31.48
CA GLU A 372 -6.95 -2.46 -31.52
C GLU A 372 -6.02 -1.76 -30.50
N GLN A 373 -6.01 -0.44 -30.49
CA GLN A 373 -5.15 0.33 -29.58
C GLN A 373 -5.38 -0.02 -28.10
N TRP A 374 -6.62 -0.23 -27.68
CA TRP A 374 -6.94 -0.58 -26.30
C TRP A 374 -6.49 -1.99 -25.90
N ASP A 375 -6.53 -2.94 -26.83
CA ASP A 375 -6.00 -4.28 -26.62
C ASP A 375 -4.49 -4.24 -26.39
N ARG A 376 -3.76 -3.45 -27.18
CA ARG A 376 -2.31 -3.22 -27.07
C ARG A 376 -1.95 -2.47 -25.78
N THR A 377 -2.76 -1.48 -25.41
CA THR A 377 -2.63 -0.77 -24.14
C THR A 377 -2.81 -1.73 -22.97
N SER A 378 -3.81 -2.63 -23.06
CA SER A 378 -4.05 -3.68 -22.05
C SER A 378 -2.84 -4.58 -21.87
N GLU A 379 -2.24 -5.05 -22.99
CA GLU A 379 -1.03 -5.86 -22.94
C GLU A 379 0.14 -5.11 -22.31
N SER A 380 0.30 -3.82 -22.60
CA SER A 380 1.32 -2.99 -21.96
C SER A 380 1.15 -2.93 -20.45
N TYR A 381 -0.09 -2.77 -19.95
CA TYR A 381 -0.39 -2.78 -18.51
C TYR A 381 -0.17 -4.15 -17.87
N ARG A 382 -0.53 -5.23 -18.56
CA ARG A 382 -0.25 -6.59 -18.09
C ARG A 382 1.22 -6.78 -17.77
N ILE A 383 2.08 -6.29 -18.64
CA ILE A 383 3.54 -6.47 -18.54
C ILE A 383 4.17 -5.52 -17.57
N CYS A 384 3.82 -4.22 -17.63
CA CYS A 384 4.49 -3.25 -16.79
C CYS A 384 4.02 -3.25 -15.34
N CYS A 385 2.77 -3.62 -15.09
CA CYS A 385 2.12 -3.05 -13.92
C CYS A 385 1.33 -4.05 -13.07
N THR A 386 1.33 -5.35 -13.39
CA THR A 386 0.47 -6.33 -12.70
C THR A 386 1.20 -7.61 -12.32
N GLY A 387 1.23 -8.63 -13.16
CA GLY A 387 1.77 -9.95 -12.85
C GLY A 387 3.16 -9.95 -12.21
N ASN A 388 4.01 -9.04 -12.64
CA ASN A 388 5.36 -8.85 -12.10
C ASN A 388 5.41 -8.46 -10.62
N SER A 389 4.36 -7.81 -10.10
CA SER A 389 4.27 -7.38 -8.69
C SER A 389 3.56 -8.39 -7.78
N TRP A 390 2.90 -9.41 -8.35
CA TRP A 390 2.06 -10.35 -7.60
C TRP A 390 2.78 -11.60 -7.09
N VAL A 391 3.95 -11.89 -7.64
CA VAL A 391 4.63 -13.19 -7.50
C VAL A 391 4.97 -13.56 -6.06
N GLY A 392 5.56 -12.63 -5.29
CA GLY A 392 5.89 -12.91 -3.90
C GLY A 392 4.66 -13.09 -3.02
N THR A 393 3.63 -12.29 -3.24
CA THR A 393 2.34 -12.45 -2.55
C THR A 393 1.73 -13.82 -2.84
N ALA A 394 1.66 -14.22 -4.10
CA ALA A 394 1.11 -15.54 -4.47
C ALA A 394 1.92 -16.70 -3.88
N LEU A 395 3.24 -16.58 -3.82
CA LEU A 395 4.10 -17.58 -3.20
C LEU A 395 3.79 -17.74 -1.70
N VAL A 396 3.80 -16.64 -0.96
CA VAL A 396 3.61 -16.67 0.49
C VAL A 396 2.19 -17.06 0.87
N ALA A 397 1.18 -16.58 0.14
CA ALA A 397 -0.21 -16.99 0.35
C ALA A 397 -0.42 -18.51 0.18
N ARG A 398 0.32 -19.15 -0.74
CA ARG A 398 0.32 -20.62 -0.88
C ARG A 398 0.89 -21.28 0.37
N TYR A 399 2.05 -20.84 0.85
CA TYR A 399 2.65 -21.41 2.07
C TYR A 399 1.79 -21.18 3.32
N MET A 400 1.13 -20.05 3.44
CA MET A 400 0.18 -19.74 4.52
C MET A 400 -1.20 -20.40 4.34
N LYS A 401 -1.37 -21.24 3.30
CA LYS A 401 -2.63 -21.94 2.99
C LYS A 401 -3.82 -21.00 2.80
N ALA A 402 -3.59 -19.85 2.17
CA ALA A 402 -4.57 -18.79 2.04
C ALA A 402 -5.39 -18.84 0.73
N ILE A 403 -5.17 -19.79 -0.19
CA ILE A 403 -5.86 -19.83 -1.49
C ILE A 403 -7.40 -19.86 -1.31
N LYS A 404 -7.89 -20.74 -0.44
CA LYS A 404 -9.33 -20.84 -0.18
C LYS A 404 -9.91 -19.56 0.43
N ILE A 405 -9.16 -18.93 1.33
CA ILE A 405 -9.55 -17.67 1.98
C ILE A 405 -9.50 -16.51 0.97
N TRP A 406 -8.54 -16.54 0.05
CA TRP A 406 -8.47 -15.58 -1.04
C TRP A 406 -9.73 -15.62 -1.92
N GLY A 407 -10.25 -16.81 -2.20
CA GLY A 407 -11.53 -16.98 -2.90
C GLY A 407 -11.50 -16.69 -4.41
N HIS A 408 -10.30 -16.63 -5.04
CA HIS A 408 -10.15 -16.40 -6.47
C HIS A 408 -8.94 -17.16 -7.04
N ASP A 409 -9.15 -18.39 -7.46
CA ASP A 409 -8.08 -19.30 -7.87
C ASP A 409 -7.35 -18.84 -9.13
N ALA A 410 -8.04 -18.15 -10.04
CA ALA A 410 -7.46 -17.66 -11.28
C ALA A 410 -6.27 -16.72 -11.05
N TYR A 411 -6.22 -15.97 -9.94
CA TYR A 411 -5.07 -15.17 -9.56
C TYR A 411 -3.80 -16.01 -9.40
N PHE A 412 -3.90 -17.13 -8.68
CA PHE A 412 -2.75 -18.00 -8.43
C PHE A 412 -2.29 -18.73 -9.69
N ASP A 413 -3.22 -19.25 -10.48
CA ASP A 413 -2.91 -19.93 -11.72
C ASP A 413 -2.36 -18.97 -12.78
N TYR A 414 -2.82 -17.72 -12.78
CA TYR A 414 -2.24 -16.67 -13.62
C TYR A 414 -0.79 -16.33 -13.23
N VAL A 415 -0.47 -16.25 -11.93
CA VAL A 415 0.91 -16.03 -11.51
C VAL A 415 1.80 -17.22 -11.86
N ASP A 416 1.31 -18.45 -11.76
CA ASP A 416 2.03 -19.63 -12.23
C ASP A 416 2.28 -19.58 -13.75
N ARG A 417 1.27 -19.18 -14.53
CA ARG A 417 1.40 -18.92 -15.96
C ARG A 417 2.45 -17.82 -16.21
N TRP A 418 2.33 -16.68 -15.55
CA TRP A 418 3.24 -15.54 -15.67
C TRP A 418 4.71 -15.94 -15.51
N MET A 419 4.99 -16.76 -14.50
CA MET A 419 6.36 -17.21 -14.19
C MET A 419 6.90 -18.29 -15.10
N ARG A 420 6.06 -18.98 -15.87
CA ARG A 420 6.45 -20.06 -16.81
C ARG A 420 6.37 -19.67 -18.28
N GLU A 421 5.67 -18.61 -18.59
CA GLU A 421 5.32 -18.26 -19.95
C GLU A 421 6.53 -17.80 -20.75
N ASP A 422 6.81 -18.51 -21.86
CA ASP A 422 7.51 -17.93 -22.99
C ASP A 422 6.50 -17.01 -23.69
N ASP A 423 6.78 -15.74 -23.68
CA ASP A 423 5.87 -14.70 -24.04
C ASP A 423 5.22 -14.86 -25.44
N PRO A 424 3.97 -15.35 -25.52
CA PRO A 424 3.32 -15.64 -26.81
C PRO A 424 2.89 -14.38 -27.56
N TYR A 425 2.95 -13.21 -26.91
CA TYR A 425 2.53 -11.93 -27.48
C TYR A 425 3.69 -11.03 -27.87
N LYS A 426 4.91 -11.54 -27.90
CA LYS A 426 6.12 -10.78 -28.17
C LYS A 426 6.03 -9.94 -29.46
N ASP A 427 5.55 -10.57 -30.54
CA ASP A 427 5.46 -9.88 -31.84
C ASP A 427 4.34 -8.83 -31.86
N ALA A 428 3.26 -9.06 -31.15
CA ALA A 428 2.17 -8.10 -31.03
C ALA A 428 2.60 -6.84 -30.24
N ARG A 429 3.49 -7.00 -29.27
CA ARG A 429 4.05 -5.88 -28.48
C ARG A 429 5.07 -5.04 -29.22
N ALA A 430 5.78 -5.61 -30.18
CA ALA A 430 6.69 -4.85 -31.03
C ALA A 430 6.00 -3.68 -31.77
N LEU A 431 4.67 -3.68 -31.78
CA LEU A 431 3.83 -2.60 -32.31
C LEU A 431 3.47 -1.53 -31.26
N GLY A 432 3.88 -1.71 -29.99
CA GLY A 432 3.72 -0.74 -28.90
C GLY A 432 5.02 -0.62 -28.09
N ASN A 433 5.37 0.57 -27.63
CA ASN A 433 6.69 0.96 -27.09
C ASN A 433 7.14 0.27 -25.78
N ARG A 434 6.56 -0.85 -25.36
CA ARG A 434 6.93 -1.53 -24.10
C ARG A 434 7.15 -3.02 -24.33
N THR A 435 8.37 -3.46 -24.10
CA THR A 435 8.77 -4.86 -24.16
C THR A 435 8.89 -5.42 -22.75
N ARG A 436 8.43 -6.68 -22.54
CA ARG A 436 8.86 -7.46 -21.39
C ARG A 436 10.38 -7.63 -21.48
N PRO A 437 11.13 -7.45 -20.39
CA PRO A 437 12.56 -7.80 -20.40
C PRO A 437 12.74 -9.20 -20.94
N SER A 438 13.64 -9.34 -21.88
CA SER A 438 13.83 -10.57 -22.67
C SER A 438 14.13 -11.78 -21.78
N GLY A 439 13.44 -12.89 -22.05
CA GLY A 439 13.96 -14.22 -21.77
C GLY A 439 13.59 -14.86 -20.45
N GLU A 440 13.05 -14.16 -19.45
CA GLU A 440 12.66 -14.77 -18.17
C GLU A 440 11.40 -14.15 -17.62
N ALA A 441 10.57 -14.97 -17.00
CA ALA A 441 9.48 -14.53 -16.15
C ALA A 441 10.05 -13.64 -15.05
N ASN A 442 9.61 -12.40 -14.99
CA ASN A 442 10.26 -11.34 -14.25
C ASN A 442 9.32 -10.68 -13.22
N THR A 443 9.83 -10.45 -12.04
CA THR A 443 9.11 -9.78 -10.96
C THR A 443 9.56 -8.34 -10.74
N PHE A 444 10.51 -7.82 -11.53
CA PHE A 444 11.30 -6.62 -11.25
C PHE A 444 12.20 -6.70 -10.00
N ASP A 445 11.98 -7.68 -9.13
CA ASP A 445 12.74 -7.88 -7.91
C ASP A 445 13.51 -9.20 -8.01
N PRO A 446 14.83 -9.18 -8.25
CA PRO A 446 15.63 -10.40 -8.36
C PRO A 446 15.50 -11.32 -7.16
N PHE A 447 15.36 -10.77 -5.97
CA PHE A 447 15.12 -11.52 -4.74
C PHE A 447 13.81 -12.32 -4.80
N VAL A 448 12.69 -11.68 -5.18
CA VAL A 448 11.38 -12.35 -5.31
C VAL A 448 11.45 -13.44 -6.38
N THR A 449 12.10 -13.15 -7.52
CA THR A 449 12.31 -14.15 -8.58
C THR A 449 13.09 -15.36 -8.08
N ALA A 450 14.18 -15.14 -7.35
CA ALA A 450 15.01 -16.22 -6.81
C ALA A 450 14.24 -17.08 -5.78
N MET A 451 13.49 -16.42 -4.90
CA MET A 451 12.66 -17.12 -3.90
C MET A 451 11.53 -17.92 -4.56
N TRP A 452 10.89 -17.39 -5.61
CA TRP A 452 9.90 -18.14 -6.37
C TRP A 452 10.50 -19.39 -7.02
N LYS A 453 11.60 -19.23 -7.76
CA LYS A 453 12.28 -20.36 -8.43
C LYS A 453 12.68 -21.47 -7.45
N ALA A 454 13.15 -21.09 -6.26
CA ALA A 454 13.60 -22.03 -5.23
C ALA A 454 12.44 -22.75 -4.52
N HIS A 455 11.32 -22.07 -4.30
CA HIS A 455 10.31 -22.55 -3.34
C HIS A 455 8.94 -22.84 -3.96
N ARG A 456 8.64 -22.42 -5.19
CA ARG A 456 7.30 -22.60 -5.75
C ARG A 456 6.87 -24.06 -5.85
N GLN A 457 7.78 -24.97 -6.25
CA GLN A 457 7.45 -26.40 -6.41
C GLN A 457 7.19 -27.11 -5.08
N SER A 458 7.80 -26.64 -3.99
CA SER A 458 7.59 -27.19 -2.65
C SER A 458 6.46 -26.52 -1.87
N ALA A 459 5.80 -25.54 -2.46
CA ALA A 459 4.64 -24.91 -1.82
C ALA A 459 3.50 -25.94 -1.66
N PRO A 460 2.82 -25.97 -0.50
CA PRO A 460 1.74 -26.93 -0.24
C PRO A 460 0.65 -26.82 -1.31
N GLU A 461 0.25 -27.94 -1.86
CA GLU A 461 -0.95 -27.99 -2.68
C GLU A 461 -2.19 -27.76 -1.81
N GLN A 462 -3.15 -27.04 -2.34
CA GLN A 462 -4.39 -26.71 -1.65
C GLN A 462 -5.56 -26.99 -2.57
N PRO A 463 -6.69 -27.47 -2.01
CA PRO A 463 -7.91 -27.57 -2.80
C PRO A 463 -8.28 -26.16 -3.27
N LEU A 464 -8.60 -26.06 -4.53
CA LEU A 464 -9.04 -24.85 -5.19
C LEU A 464 -10.56 -24.78 -5.17
N SER A 465 -11.09 -23.57 -5.20
CA SER A 465 -12.53 -23.32 -5.21
C SER A 465 -13.11 -23.35 -6.63
N GLY A 466 -12.27 -23.24 -7.66
CA GLY A 466 -12.68 -23.09 -9.04
C GLY A 466 -12.33 -24.29 -9.95
N VAL A 467 -12.83 -24.23 -11.18
CA VAL A 467 -12.52 -25.22 -12.21
C VAL A 467 -11.17 -24.86 -12.83
N ARG A 468 -10.15 -25.64 -12.53
CA ARG A 468 -8.87 -25.59 -13.24
C ARG A 468 -9.02 -26.21 -14.62
N LYS A 469 -8.43 -25.54 -15.60
CA LYS A 469 -8.26 -26.10 -16.92
C LYS A 469 -6.78 -26.37 -17.18
N LYS A 470 -6.49 -27.53 -17.77
CA LYS A 470 -5.12 -27.92 -18.06
C LYS A 470 -4.59 -27.14 -19.25
N TRP A 471 -3.38 -26.62 -19.13
CA TRP A 471 -2.65 -26.02 -20.24
C TRP A 471 -2.08 -27.11 -21.16
N VAL A 472 -2.42 -27.06 -22.44
CA VAL A 472 -1.89 -27.97 -23.45
C VAL A 472 -1.33 -27.18 -24.63
N VAL A 473 -0.06 -27.38 -24.91
CA VAL A 473 0.59 -26.77 -26.08
C VAL A 473 0.38 -27.70 -27.31
N LYS A 474 -0.28 -27.18 -28.35
CA LYS A 474 -0.37 -27.85 -29.66
C LYS A 474 0.13 -26.90 -30.73
N ASP A 475 1.26 -27.21 -31.34
CA ASP A 475 1.90 -26.42 -32.40
C ASP A 475 1.93 -24.92 -32.07
N ARG A 476 2.36 -24.06 -32.01
CA ARG A 476 2.27 -22.62 -31.70
C ARG A 476 0.88 -22.10 -31.29
N ARG A 477 -0.10 -23.00 -31.22
CA ARG A 477 -1.45 -22.77 -30.71
C ARG A 477 -1.68 -23.72 -29.58
N HIS A 478 -2.12 -23.20 -28.47
CA HIS A 478 -2.43 -24.00 -27.30
C HIS A 478 -3.89 -24.41 -27.35
N ALA A 479 -4.20 -25.59 -26.94
CA ALA A 479 -5.56 -26.08 -26.86
C ALA A 479 -5.98 -26.27 -25.41
N TRP A 480 -7.25 -26.10 -25.16
CA TRP A 480 -7.88 -26.29 -23.88
C TRP A 480 -8.24 -27.74 -23.65
N GLU A 481 -7.88 -28.28 -22.50
CA GLU A 481 -8.48 -29.51 -21.99
C GLU A 481 -9.11 -29.20 -20.64
N PRO A 482 -10.44 -29.39 -20.50
CA PRO A 482 -11.06 -29.36 -19.17
C PRO A 482 -10.54 -30.55 -18.35
N ASN A 483 -10.31 -30.32 -17.06
CA ASN A 483 -9.98 -31.40 -16.12
C ASN A 483 -11.18 -32.27 -15.90
#